data_8585923eb6a144afd1342105333eed22
#
_entry.id   8585923eb6a144afd1342105333eed22
#
_cell.length_a   1.000
_cell.length_b   1.000
_cell.length_c   1.000
_cell.angle_alpha   90.00
_cell.angle_beta   90.00
_cell.angle_gamma   90.00
#
_symmetry.space_group_name_H-M   'P 1'
#
loop_
_entity.id
_entity.type
_entity.pdbx_description
1 polymer ?
#
loop_
_entity_poly.entity_id
_entity_poly.type
_entity_poly.pdbx_seq_one_letter_code
_entity_poly.pdbx_strand_id
1 'polypeptide(L)'
;NKYYKSFEKTSHPLNKGDMTLFVKENLELLVSGQEHILSFLTENIEKMFIARNYINDNIADDKLKNILFLLLQSYLFSAKDALLSHDEVSNVLGISKRTLNKYLEENEDKITVIKKNPKIYTLSEDFLAKIFK
;
A
#
# COMPACT_ATOMS: atom_id res chain seq x y z
N ASN A 1 -15.87 18.51 10.73
CA ASN A 1 -14.87 18.65 9.70
C ASN A 1 -14.31 20.08 9.73
N LYS A 2 -12.97 20.25 9.77
CA LYS A 2 -12.30 21.58 9.86
C LYS A 2 -12.67 22.49 8.68
N TYR A 3 -12.78 21.93 7.48
CA TYR A 3 -13.15 22.66 6.28
C TYR A 3 -14.50 23.40 6.42
N TYR A 4 -15.54 22.69 6.82
CA TYR A 4 -16.87 23.32 6.98
C TYR A 4 -16.90 24.38 8.07
N LYS A 5 -16.16 24.19 9.16
CA LYS A 5 -16.05 25.20 10.23
C LYS A 5 -15.34 26.47 9.75
N SER A 6 -14.29 26.31 8.93
CA SER A 6 -13.58 27.42 8.31
C SER A 6 -14.49 28.20 7.35
N PHE A 7 -15.27 27.48 6.54
CA PHE A 7 -16.24 28.08 5.62
C PHE A 7 -17.34 28.87 6.37
N GLU A 8 -17.92 28.30 7.45
CA GLU A 8 -18.91 28.96 8.28
C GLU A 8 -18.38 30.28 8.88
N LYS A 9 -17.17 30.28 9.42
CA LYS A 9 -16.53 31.49 9.97
C LYS A 9 -16.36 32.57 8.90
N THR A 10 -15.92 32.19 7.72
CA THR A 10 -15.66 33.10 6.60
C THR A 10 -16.93 33.66 6.01
N SER A 11 -18.01 32.90 5.97
CA SER A 11 -19.33 33.31 5.46
C SER A 11 -20.11 34.16 6.45
N HIS A 12 -19.60 34.35 7.69
CA HIS A 12 -20.32 35.15 8.69
C HIS A 12 -20.37 36.64 8.30
N PRO A 13 -21.51 37.32 8.41
CA PRO A 13 -21.68 38.73 7.97
C PRO A 13 -20.68 39.69 8.60
N LEU A 14 -20.25 39.45 9.84
CA LEU A 14 -19.27 40.28 10.54
C LEU A 14 -17.85 40.16 9.96
N ASN A 15 -17.59 39.13 9.15
CA ASN A 15 -16.29 38.91 8.52
C ASN A 15 -16.08 39.84 7.28
N LYS A 16 -17.11 40.55 6.84
CA LYS A 16 -17.05 41.52 5.71
C LYS A 16 -16.43 40.97 4.41
N GLY A 17 -16.53 39.64 4.19
CA GLY A 17 -15.98 39.00 3.00
C GLY A 17 -14.47 38.72 3.05
N ASP A 18 -13.81 38.87 4.19
CA ASP A 18 -12.40 38.52 4.33
C ASP A 18 -12.19 37.00 4.25
N MET A 19 -11.51 36.56 3.20
CA MET A 19 -11.20 35.13 2.92
C MET A 19 -9.85 34.68 3.50
N THR A 20 -9.09 35.58 4.12
CA THR A 20 -7.71 35.32 4.55
C THR A 20 -7.63 34.09 5.48
N LEU A 21 -8.52 34.01 6.48
CA LEU A 21 -8.54 32.89 7.41
C LEU A 21 -8.89 31.57 6.72
N PHE A 22 -9.86 31.60 5.82
CA PHE A 22 -10.26 30.41 5.04
C PHE A 22 -9.10 29.89 4.18
N VAL A 23 -8.44 30.78 3.43
CA VAL A 23 -7.30 30.42 2.59
C VAL A 23 -6.16 29.84 3.44
N LYS A 24 -5.81 30.51 4.55
CA LYS A 24 -4.76 30.04 5.45
C LYS A 24 -5.06 28.66 6.01
N GLU A 25 -6.25 28.44 6.60
CA GLU A 25 -6.62 27.14 7.19
C GLU A 25 -6.66 26.01 6.15
N ASN A 26 -7.07 26.31 4.90
CA ASN A 26 -7.07 25.31 3.84
C ASN A 26 -5.66 25.00 3.32
N LEU A 27 -4.78 25.98 3.22
CA LEU A 27 -3.37 25.75 2.87
C LEU A 27 -2.68 24.89 3.95
N GLU A 28 -2.91 25.18 5.23
CA GLU A 28 -2.38 24.36 6.33
C GLU A 28 -2.87 22.90 6.26
N LEU A 29 -4.14 22.68 5.91
CA LEU A 29 -4.69 21.33 5.70
C LEU A 29 -4.02 20.60 4.53
N LEU A 30 -3.77 21.30 3.41
CA LEU A 30 -3.08 20.74 2.25
C LEU A 30 -1.64 20.37 2.58
N VAL A 31 -0.89 21.24 3.23
CA VAL A 31 0.49 21.01 3.65
C VAL A 31 0.56 19.79 4.59
N SER A 32 -0.29 19.78 5.62
CA SER A 32 -0.34 18.64 6.55
C SER A 32 -0.69 17.32 5.86
N GLY A 33 -1.60 17.34 4.88
CA GLY A 33 -1.94 16.17 4.06
C GLY A 33 -0.75 15.69 3.22
N GLN A 34 -0.01 16.61 2.61
CA GLN A 34 1.19 16.29 1.83
C GLN A 34 2.31 15.71 2.69
N GLU A 35 2.57 16.29 3.87
CA GLU A 35 3.56 15.79 4.83
C GLU A 35 3.24 14.36 5.27
N HIS A 36 1.96 14.08 5.54
CA HIS A 36 1.52 12.73 5.94
C HIS A 36 1.74 11.71 4.80
N ILE A 37 1.36 12.07 3.57
CA ILE A 37 1.59 11.20 2.39
C ILE A 37 3.09 10.97 2.17
N LEU A 38 3.90 12.01 2.28
CA LEU A 38 5.34 11.92 2.08
C LEU A 38 6.00 11.02 3.12
N SER A 39 5.63 11.17 4.40
CA SER A 39 6.10 10.30 5.48
C SER A 39 5.73 8.83 5.23
N PHE A 40 4.47 8.56 4.86
CA PHE A 40 3.99 7.22 4.51
C PHE A 40 4.78 6.61 3.34
N LEU A 41 5.00 7.37 2.28
CA LEU A 41 5.74 6.89 1.11
C LEU A 41 7.21 6.62 1.45
N THR A 42 7.86 7.51 2.19
CA THR A 42 9.26 7.35 2.59
C THR A 42 9.46 6.09 3.43
N GLU A 43 8.63 5.89 4.44
CA GLU A 43 8.69 4.69 5.29
C GLU A 43 8.51 3.38 4.48
N ASN A 44 7.52 3.37 3.58
CA ASN A 44 7.24 2.17 2.79
C ASN A 44 8.30 1.91 1.70
N ILE A 45 8.93 2.94 1.15
CA ILE A 45 10.06 2.80 0.23
C ILE A 45 11.26 2.17 0.95
N GLU A 46 11.59 2.61 2.16
CA GLU A 46 12.65 2.01 2.97
C GLU A 46 12.38 0.52 3.25
N LYS A 47 11.17 0.19 3.69
CA LYS A 47 10.73 -1.21 3.86
C LYS A 47 10.86 -2.03 2.58
N MET A 48 10.52 -1.44 1.45
CA MET A 48 10.62 -2.09 0.15
C MET A 48 12.06 -2.40 -0.25
N PHE A 49 13.01 -1.50 0.02
CA PHE A 49 14.44 -1.73 -0.22
C PHE A 49 14.98 -2.87 0.64
N ILE A 50 14.67 -2.88 1.94
CA ILE A 50 15.07 -3.95 2.87
C ILE A 50 14.54 -5.30 2.36
N ALA A 51 13.25 -5.37 2.05
CA ALA A 51 12.61 -6.59 1.62
C ALA A 51 13.12 -7.07 0.26
N ARG A 52 13.40 -6.17 -0.68
CA ARG A 52 13.99 -6.50 -1.98
C ARG A 52 15.35 -7.16 -1.84
N ASN A 53 16.21 -6.61 -1.00
CA ASN A 53 17.53 -7.18 -0.74
C ASN A 53 17.39 -8.58 -0.12
N TYR A 54 16.53 -8.71 0.92
CA TYR A 54 16.27 -10.00 1.54
C TYR A 54 15.78 -11.05 0.54
N ILE A 55 14.80 -10.72 -0.30
CA ILE A 55 14.25 -11.63 -1.32
C ILE A 55 15.34 -12.01 -2.33
N ASN A 56 16.16 -11.06 -2.80
CA ASN A 56 17.23 -11.34 -3.75
C ASN A 56 18.28 -12.29 -3.20
N ASP A 57 18.63 -12.13 -1.92
CA ASP A 57 19.70 -12.91 -1.27
C ASP A 57 19.24 -14.31 -0.86
N ASN A 58 17.94 -14.49 -0.56
CA ASN A 58 17.42 -15.73 0.02
C ASN A 58 16.56 -16.57 -0.94
N ILE A 59 16.12 -16.03 -2.06
CA ILE A 59 15.29 -16.72 -3.05
C ILE A 59 16.08 -16.87 -4.35
N ALA A 60 16.20 -18.09 -4.87
CA ALA A 60 16.92 -18.34 -6.11
C ALA A 60 16.04 -18.24 -7.36
N ASP A 61 14.76 -18.61 -7.25
CA ASP A 61 13.81 -18.62 -8.38
C ASP A 61 13.30 -17.23 -8.72
N ASP A 62 13.61 -16.76 -9.93
CA ASP A 62 13.22 -15.41 -10.38
C ASP A 62 11.71 -15.20 -10.52
N LYS A 63 10.95 -16.26 -10.84
CA LYS A 63 9.48 -16.15 -10.91
C LYS A 63 8.90 -15.99 -9.50
N LEU A 64 9.42 -16.74 -8.54
CA LEU A 64 9.02 -16.60 -7.14
C LEU A 64 9.40 -15.22 -6.60
N LYS A 65 10.60 -14.70 -6.91
CA LYS A 65 10.99 -13.32 -6.55
C LYS A 65 9.96 -12.31 -7.05
N ASN A 66 9.56 -12.42 -8.32
CA ASN A 66 8.60 -11.50 -8.91
C ASN A 66 7.21 -11.58 -8.24
N ILE A 67 6.76 -12.79 -7.90
CA ILE A 67 5.49 -12.99 -7.17
C ILE A 67 5.58 -12.34 -5.79
N LEU A 68 6.62 -12.65 -5.02
CA LEU A 68 6.80 -12.10 -3.67
C LEU A 68 6.93 -10.58 -3.69
N PHE A 69 7.65 -10.03 -4.68
CA PHE A 69 7.83 -8.61 -4.83
C PHE A 69 6.53 -7.88 -5.19
N LEU A 70 5.71 -8.45 -6.07
CA LEU A 70 4.39 -7.90 -6.41
C LEU A 70 3.44 -7.92 -5.20
N LEU A 71 3.43 -9.03 -4.43
CA LEU A 71 2.63 -9.12 -3.21
C LEU A 71 3.11 -8.15 -2.13
N LEU A 72 4.43 -7.94 -2.01
CA LEU A 72 5.02 -6.94 -1.11
C LEU A 72 4.59 -5.52 -1.48
N GLN A 73 4.63 -5.16 -2.76
CA GLN A 73 4.15 -3.86 -3.24
C GLN A 73 2.69 -3.65 -2.88
N SER A 74 1.86 -4.65 -3.14
CA SER A 74 0.45 -4.62 -2.77
C SER A 74 0.26 -4.46 -1.26
N TYR A 75 1.02 -5.18 -0.44
CA TYR A 75 0.98 -5.11 1.02
C TYR A 75 1.34 -3.71 1.55
N LEU A 76 2.40 -3.08 1.01
CA LEU A 76 2.92 -1.81 1.50
C LEU A 76 2.12 -0.58 1.02
N PHE A 77 1.60 -0.62 -0.22
CA PHE A 77 1.05 0.58 -0.87
C PHE A 77 -0.45 0.52 -1.19
N SER A 78 -1.07 -0.66 -1.11
CA SER A 78 -2.51 -0.76 -1.36
C SER A 78 -3.32 -0.53 -0.10
N ALA A 79 -4.53 0.02 -0.25
CA ALA A 79 -5.53 -0.03 0.81
C ALA A 79 -5.89 -1.50 1.13
N LYS A 80 -6.29 -1.78 2.37
CA LYS A 80 -6.62 -3.16 2.80
C LYS A 80 -7.64 -3.87 1.90
N ASP A 81 -8.53 -3.10 1.26
CA ASP A 81 -9.56 -3.62 0.37
C ASP A 81 -9.10 -3.72 -1.10
N ALA A 82 -7.91 -3.23 -1.43
CA ALA A 82 -7.35 -3.17 -2.78
C ALA A 82 -6.17 -4.14 -2.99
N LEU A 83 -6.09 -5.21 -2.19
CA LEU A 83 -5.08 -6.24 -2.35
C LEU A 83 -5.34 -7.06 -3.62
N LEU A 84 -4.26 -7.50 -4.27
CA LEU A 84 -4.31 -8.18 -5.55
C LEU A 84 -5.01 -9.53 -5.48
N SER A 85 -5.95 -9.73 -6.39
CA SER A 85 -6.59 -11.02 -6.64
C SER A 85 -5.67 -11.95 -7.44
N HIS A 86 -6.01 -13.25 -7.43
CA HIS A 86 -5.30 -14.26 -8.23
C HIS A 86 -5.19 -13.90 -9.72
N ASP A 87 -6.27 -13.36 -10.29
CA ASP A 87 -6.32 -12.98 -11.71
C ASP A 87 -5.43 -11.77 -12.01
N GLU A 88 -5.42 -10.79 -11.12
CA GLU A 88 -4.57 -9.61 -11.25
C GLU A 88 -3.09 -9.98 -11.15
N VAL A 89 -2.69 -10.82 -10.19
CA VAL A 89 -1.30 -11.31 -10.07
C VAL A 89 -0.88 -12.06 -11.33
N SER A 90 -1.72 -12.98 -11.83
CA SER A 90 -1.48 -13.74 -13.06
C SER A 90 -1.29 -12.81 -14.27
N ASN A 91 -2.15 -11.81 -14.43
CA ASN A 91 -2.10 -10.86 -15.54
C ASN A 91 -0.88 -9.95 -15.48
N VAL A 92 -0.58 -9.37 -14.30
CA VAL A 92 0.56 -8.46 -14.14
C VAL A 92 1.89 -9.16 -14.41
N LEU A 93 2.04 -10.42 -13.95
CA LEU A 93 3.27 -11.17 -14.13
C LEU A 93 3.34 -11.93 -15.47
N GLY A 94 2.27 -11.95 -16.24
CA GLY A 94 2.20 -12.67 -17.51
C GLY A 94 2.37 -14.20 -17.35
N ILE A 95 1.99 -14.77 -16.22
CA ILE A 95 2.08 -16.19 -15.92
C ILE A 95 0.71 -16.85 -15.92
N SER A 96 0.63 -18.14 -16.28
CA SER A 96 -0.64 -18.85 -16.27
C SER A 96 -1.16 -19.04 -14.84
N LYS A 97 -2.48 -19.06 -14.68
CA LYS A 97 -3.13 -19.36 -13.38
C LYS A 97 -2.66 -20.69 -12.78
N ARG A 98 -2.40 -21.69 -13.63
CA ARG A 98 -1.87 -22.99 -13.19
C ARG A 98 -0.45 -22.84 -12.63
N THR A 99 0.41 -22.09 -13.30
CA THR A 99 1.76 -21.79 -12.83
C THR A 99 1.73 -21.05 -11.51
N LEU A 100 0.90 -20.00 -11.40
CA LEU A 100 0.74 -19.25 -10.17
C LEU A 100 0.28 -20.14 -9.01
N ASN A 101 -0.75 -20.98 -9.21
CA ASN A 101 -1.22 -21.91 -8.17
C ASN A 101 -0.10 -22.82 -7.65
N LYS A 102 0.72 -23.36 -8.56
CA LYS A 102 1.87 -24.20 -8.17
C LYS A 102 2.81 -23.45 -7.21
N TYR A 103 3.20 -22.22 -7.56
CA TYR A 103 4.07 -21.41 -6.72
C TYR A 103 3.45 -21.06 -5.37
N LEU A 104 2.13 -20.80 -5.34
CA LEU A 104 1.42 -20.48 -4.11
C LEU A 104 1.34 -21.69 -3.17
N GLU A 105 1.07 -22.90 -3.70
CA GLU A 105 1.03 -24.14 -2.95
C GLU A 105 2.42 -24.56 -2.43
N GLU A 106 3.46 -24.41 -3.24
CA GLU A 106 4.85 -24.74 -2.86
C GLU A 106 5.46 -23.74 -1.86
N ASN A 107 4.84 -22.55 -1.64
CA ASN A 107 5.37 -21.50 -0.78
C ASN A 107 4.34 -20.97 0.25
N GLU A 108 3.53 -21.85 0.81
CA GLU A 108 2.55 -21.51 1.86
C GLU A 108 3.20 -20.93 3.14
N ASP A 109 4.48 -21.20 3.34
CA ASP A 109 5.29 -20.60 4.41
C ASP A 109 5.55 -19.10 4.22
N LYS A 110 5.49 -18.60 2.98
CA LYS A 110 5.75 -17.20 2.61
C LYS A 110 4.50 -16.42 2.23
N ILE A 111 3.49 -17.12 1.69
CA ILE A 111 2.29 -16.53 1.09
C ILE A 111 1.05 -17.08 1.78
N THR A 112 0.12 -16.22 2.16
CA THR A 112 -1.15 -16.63 2.79
C THR A 112 -2.36 -16.13 2.01
N VAL A 113 -3.48 -16.86 2.13
CA VAL A 113 -4.76 -16.51 1.52
C VAL A 113 -5.59 -15.71 2.53
N ILE A 114 -5.91 -14.46 2.21
CA ILE A 114 -6.76 -13.61 3.05
C ILE A 114 -8.23 -13.85 2.75
N LYS A 115 -8.58 -14.05 1.47
CA LYS A 115 -9.96 -14.20 1.01
C LYS A 115 -10.05 -15.34 -0.02
N LYS A 116 -11.09 -16.15 0.09
CA LYS A 116 -11.28 -17.33 -0.79
C LYS A 116 -12.06 -17.04 -2.06
N ASN A 117 -12.91 -16.00 -2.06
CA ASN A 117 -13.72 -15.64 -3.23
C ASN A 117 -13.93 -14.11 -3.33
N PRO A 118 -13.32 -13.42 -4.30
CA PRO A 118 -12.20 -13.91 -5.10
C PRO A 118 -11.00 -14.29 -4.23
N LYS A 119 -10.11 -15.17 -4.71
CA LYS A 119 -8.88 -15.51 -3.98
C LYS A 119 -7.95 -14.30 -3.96
N ILE A 120 -7.63 -13.83 -2.77
CA ILE A 120 -6.71 -12.73 -2.52
C ILE A 120 -5.56 -13.24 -1.68
N TYR A 121 -4.34 -12.87 -2.06
CA TYR A 121 -3.11 -13.31 -1.41
C TYR A 121 -2.34 -12.13 -0.82
N THR A 122 -1.60 -12.44 0.24
CA THR A 122 -0.60 -11.54 0.83
C THR A 122 0.61 -12.33 1.31
N LEU A 123 1.64 -11.63 1.76
CA LEU A 123 2.77 -12.27 2.43
C LEU A 123 2.36 -12.74 3.83
N SER A 124 2.88 -13.89 4.27
CA SER A 124 2.64 -14.40 5.61
C SER A 124 3.31 -13.53 6.66
N GLU A 125 2.72 -13.46 7.86
CA GLU A 125 3.29 -12.70 8.99
C GLU A 125 4.68 -13.21 9.38
N ASP A 126 4.89 -14.53 9.34
CA ASP A 126 6.18 -15.15 9.63
C ASP A 126 7.26 -14.76 8.62
N PHE A 127 6.90 -14.65 7.36
CA PHE A 127 7.82 -14.21 6.31
C PHE A 127 8.14 -12.72 6.44
N LEU A 128 7.15 -11.88 6.71
CA LEU A 128 7.35 -10.45 6.98
C LEU A 128 8.23 -10.22 8.21
N ALA A 129 8.03 -11.00 9.28
CA ALA A 129 8.86 -10.93 10.47
C ALA A 129 10.32 -11.34 10.21
N LYS A 130 10.61 -12.21 9.25
CA LYS A 130 11.98 -12.53 8.83
C LYS A 130 12.65 -11.42 8.04
N ILE A 131 11.87 -10.70 7.24
CA ILE A 131 12.36 -9.58 6.42
C ILE A 131 12.68 -8.34 7.27
N PHE A 132 11.79 -8.01 8.23
CA PHE A 132 11.83 -6.74 8.96
C PHE A 132 12.38 -6.88 10.41
N LYS A 133 13.13 -7.94 10.66
CA LYS A 133 13.82 -8.14 11.96
C LYS A 133 14.91 -7.12 12.24
#